data_90bffbd0ca975785eb6feed7ccdd7b6e
#
_entry.id   90bffbd0ca975785eb6feed7ccdd7b6e
#
_cell.length_a   1.000
_cell.length_b   1.000
_cell.length_c   1.000
_cell.angle_alpha   90.00
_cell.angle_beta   90.00
_cell.angle_gamma   90.00
#
_symmetry.space_group_name_H-M   'P 1'
#
loop_
_entity.id
_entity.type
_entity.pdbx_description
1 polymer ?
#
loop_
_entity_poly.entity_id
_entity_poly.type
_entity_poly.pdbx_seq_one_letter_code
_entity_poly.pdbx_strand_id
1 'polypeptide(L)'
;MRKLNEQTGKVEITTVREVDRYTPRIDGCCDWFCEDTVDEIKRECKIYVPRGEYKSLSNFNMDYDKLDGTLAEDLETFQNELDSQFGSHKYEAFVLGAYIHSATAFSVNKSGNRVCRWDSSQLGFIGLPVDSNDGEFYYTADKFDKVADELTNAWNGFYNEYQIYDELNCEVVDSCVSAETLPEWIEYVRQKYGVSFDNVEPMY
;
A
#
# COMPACT_ATOMS: atom_id res chain seq x y z
N MET A 1 -12.95 7.42 36.23
CA MET A 1 -13.52 6.11 36.62
C MET A 1 -13.88 6.15 38.09
N ARG A 2 -15.07 5.67 38.47
CA ARG A 2 -15.47 5.58 39.91
C ARG A 2 -15.24 4.14 40.36
N LYS A 3 -14.35 3.91 41.32
CA LYS A 3 -14.16 2.60 41.96
C LYS A 3 -14.55 2.67 43.41
N LEU A 4 -15.36 1.74 43.87
CA LEU A 4 -15.68 1.57 45.29
C LEU A 4 -14.48 0.84 45.93
N ASN A 5 -13.86 1.47 46.93
CA ASN A 5 -12.86 0.81 47.72
C ASN A 5 -13.59 -0.07 48.77
N GLU A 6 -13.62 -1.37 48.55
CA GLU A 6 -14.36 -2.33 49.38
C GLU A 6 -13.86 -2.41 50.84
N GLN A 7 -12.64 -2.00 51.11
CA GLN A 7 -12.05 -1.99 52.45
C GLN A 7 -12.47 -0.73 53.25
N THR A 8 -12.67 0.38 52.57
CA THR A 8 -12.98 1.65 53.24
C THR A 8 -14.40 2.13 53.01
N GLY A 9 -15.16 1.50 52.13
CA GLY A 9 -16.54 1.92 51.71
C GLY A 9 -16.60 3.28 51.04
N LYS A 10 -15.47 3.86 50.66
CA LYS A 10 -15.42 5.16 50.00
C LYS A 10 -15.31 5.00 48.49
N VAL A 11 -16.03 5.84 47.76
CA VAL A 11 -15.91 5.95 46.31
C VAL A 11 -14.64 6.76 46.01
N GLU A 12 -13.63 6.09 45.48
CA GLU A 12 -12.46 6.77 44.94
C GLU A 12 -12.77 7.24 43.51
N ILE A 13 -12.72 8.54 43.31
CA ILE A 13 -12.81 9.14 41.98
C ILE A 13 -11.41 9.27 41.48
N THR A 14 -10.99 8.31 40.65
CA THR A 14 -9.77 8.49 39.86
C THR A 14 -10.09 9.50 38.76
N THR A 15 -9.69 10.73 38.93
CA THR A 15 -9.62 11.71 37.84
C THR A 15 -8.61 11.17 36.86
N VAL A 16 -9.05 10.83 35.66
CA VAL A 16 -8.14 10.61 34.53
C VAL A 16 -7.31 11.90 34.41
N ARG A 17 -6.02 11.80 34.60
CA ARG A 17 -5.14 12.97 34.41
C ARG A 17 -5.27 13.37 32.96
N GLU A 18 -5.28 14.67 32.67
CA GLU A 18 -5.32 15.18 31.29
C GLU A 18 -4.23 14.55 30.40
N VAL A 19 -3.13 14.10 31.03
CA VAL A 19 -2.01 13.41 30.36
C VAL A 19 -2.40 12.04 29.78
N ASP A 20 -3.46 11.40 30.31
CA ASP A 20 -3.89 10.05 29.88
C ASP A 20 -5.16 10.09 29.01
N ARG A 21 -5.55 11.27 28.54
CA ARG A 21 -6.77 11.43 27.76
C ARG A 21 -6.64 10.81 26.37
N TYR A 22 -5.48 10.97 25.76
CA TYR A 22 -5.25 10.50 24.41
C TYR A 22 -4.31 9.29 24.42
N THR A 23 -4.76 8.19 23.85
CA THR A 23 -4.01 6.95 23.78
C THR A 23 -3.65 6.65 22.32
N PRO A 24 -2.35 6.53 21.97
CA PRO A 24 -1.95 6.07 20.66
C PRO A 24 -2.24 4.57 20.55
N ARG A 25 -2.82 4.16 19.42
CA ARG A 25 -3.14 2.77 19.09
C ARG A 25 -2.64 2.45 17.69
N ILE A 26 -2.22 1.22 17.46
CA ILE A 26 -1.97 0.68 16.14
C ILE A 26 -3.00 -0.42 15.96
N ASP A 27 -4.00 -0.17 15.15
CA ASP A 27 -4.96 -1.20 14.77
C ASP A 27 -4.30 -2.11 13.75
N GLY A 28 -4.43 -3.41 13.97
CA GLY A 28 -3.77 -4.40 13.14
C GLY A 28 -4.26 -4.32 11.71
N CYS A 29 -3.37 -4.75 10.86
CA CYS A 29 -3.54 -4.92 9.45
C CYS A 29 -4.99 -5.20 9.04
N CYS A 30 -5.52 -4.38 8.18
CA CYS A 30 -6.73 -4.74 7.46
C CYS A 30 -6.42 -6.02 6.67
N ASP A 31 -6.97 -7.19 7.05
CA ASP A 31 -6.92 -8.42 6.26
C ASP A 31 -7.66 -8.27 4.90
N TRP A 32 -7.84 -7.05 4.44
CA TRP A 32 -8.66 -6.70 3.29
C TRP A 32 -7.81 -6.06 2.20
N PHE A 33 -8.03 -6.52 0.99
CA PHE A 33 -7.56 -5.87 -0.22
C PHE A 33 -7.84 -4.36 -0.16
N CYS A 34 -6.78 -3.54 -0.24
CA CYS A 34 -6.90 -2.09 -0.23
C CYS A 34 -7.18 -1.56 -1.65
N GLU A 35 -8.46 -1.43 -1.98
CA GLU A 35 -8.91 -0.99 -3.31
C GLU A 35 -8.43 0.43 -3.62
N ASP A 36 -8.44 1.32 -2.64
CA ASP A 36 -8.04 2.72 -2.81
C ASP A 36 -6.59 2.85 -3.29
N THR A 37 -5.65 2.12 -2.67
CA THR A 37 -4.23 2.13 -3.09
C THR A 37 -4.05 1.54 -4.48
N VAL A 38 -4.76 0.43 -4.80
CA VAL A 38 -4.71 -0.14 -6.14
C VAL A 38 -5.26 0.83 -7.18
N ASP A 39 -6.31 1.56 -6.85
CA ASP A 39 -6.89 2.56 -7.74
C ASP A 39 -5.98 3.80 -7.92
N GLU A 40 -5.20 4.16 -6.89
CA GLU A 40 -4.14 5.18 -7.03
C GLU A 40 -3.05 4.73 -8.00
N ILE A 41 -2.54 3.51 -7.84
CA ILE A 41 -1.57 2.94 -8.77
C ILE A 41 -2.14 2.91 -10.20
N LYS A 42 -3.40 2.50 -10.38
CA LYS A 42 -4.07 2.45 -11.70
C LYS A 42 -4.27 3.82 -12.33
N ARG A 43 -4.41 4.89 -11.55
CA ARG A 43 -4.51 6.25 -12.10
C ARG A 43 -3.24 6.66 -12.83
N GLU A 44 -2.09 6.35 -12.26
CA GLU A 44 -0.79 6.73 -12.81
C GLU A 44 -0.22 5.66 -13.76
N CYS A 45 -0.29 4.39 -13.37
CA CYS A 45 0.30 3.27 -14.10
C CYS A 45 -0.67 2.65 -15.12
N LYS A 46 -0.11 1.93 -16.10
CA LYS A 46 -0.87 1.17 -17.10
C LYS A 46 -0.60 -0.32 -16.92
N ILE A 47 -1.53 -1.05 -16.34
CA ILE A 47 -1.38 -2.46 -15.97
C ILE A 47 -2.15 -3.33 -16.95
N TYR A 48 -1.49 -4.32 -17.51
CA TYR A 48 -2.08 -5.34 -18.37
C TYR A 48 -1.88 -6.73 -17.79
N VAL A 49 -2.98 -7.33 -17.33
CA VAL A 49 -3.04 -8.73 -16.88
C VAL A 49 -4.13 -9.43 -17.70
N PRO A 50 -3.76 -10.31 -18.64
CA PRO A 50 -4.71 -10.86 -19.60
C PRO A 50 -5.72 -11.82 -18.98
N ARG A 51 -5.36 -12.55 -17.91
CA ARG A 51 -6.17 -13.63 -17.33
C ARG A 51 -5.80 -13.91 -15.88
N GLY A 52 -6.66 -14.73 -15.22
CA GLY A 52 -6.45 -15.20 -13.85
C GLY A 52 -7.06 -14.29 -12.79
N GLU A 53 -6.77 -14.59 -11.55
CA GLU A 53 -7.32 -13.89 -10.37
C GLU A 53 -6.90 -12.42 -10.28
N TYR A 54 -5.70 -12.10 -10.77
CA TYR A 54 -5.14 -10.73 -10.78
C TYR A 54 -5.65 -9.86 -11.94
N LYS A 55 -6.61 -10.35 -12.76
CA LYS A 55 -7.16 -9.59 -13.88
C LYS A 55 -7.83 -8.27 -13.44
N SER A 56 -8.30 -8.20 -12.20
CA SER A 56 -8.86 -6.97 -11.62
C SER A 56 -7.85 -5.83 -11.51
N LEU A 57 -6.55 -6.11 -11.52
CA LEU A 57 -5.49 -5.11 -11.57
C LEU A 57 -5.40 -4.41 -12.94
N SER A 58 -5.90 -5.05 -14.01
CA SER A 58 -5.74 -4.54 -15.37
C SER A 58 -6.59 -3.28 -15.60
N ASN A 59 -5.96 -2.22 -16.06
CA ASN A 59 -6.58 -0.97 -16.52
C ASN A 59 -6.12 -0.57 -17.93
N PHE A 60 -5.31 -1.39 -18.57
CA PHE A 60 -4.83 -1.22 -19.93
C PHE A 60 -5.41 -2.28 -20.84
N ASN A 61 -5.78 -1.90 -22.05
CA ASN A 61 -6.43 -2.77 -23.02
C ASN A 61 -5.52 -2.99 -24.22
N MET A 62 -5.12 -4.24 -24.44
CA MET A 62 -4.44 -4.63 -25.67
C MET A 62 -4.91 -6.03 -26.10
N ASP A 63 -4.68 -6.34 -27.37
CA ASP A 63 -5.00 -7.66 -27.92
C ASP A 63 -4.00 -8.70 -27.41
N TYR A 64 -4.52 -9.73 -26.72
CA TYR A 64 -3.70 -10.82 -26.21
C TYR A 64 -2.97 -11.60 -27.31
N ASP A 65 -3.60 -11.72 -28.50
CA ASP A 65 -3.03 -12.48 -29.63
C ASP A 65 -1.75 -11.83 -30.19
N LYS A 66 -1.43 -10.60 -29.76
CA LYS A 66 -0.16 -9.93 -30.08
C LYS A 66 1.01 -10.37 -29.20
N LEU A 67 0.76 -11.12 -28.14
CA LEU A 67 1.74 -11.61 -27.17
C LEU A 67 1.98 -13.12 -27.39
N ASP A 68 2.66 -13.47 -28.46
CA ASP A 68 2.96 -14.84 -28.86
C ASP A 68 4.47 -15.12 -28.98
N GLY A 69 5.29 -14.15 -28.58
CA GLY A 69 6.74 -14.18 -28.68
C GLY A 69 7.46 -14.65 -27.42
N THR A 70 8.72 -14.32 -27.38
CA THR A 70 9.52 -14.41 -26.15
C THR A 70 9.15 -13.29 -25.20
N LEU A 71 9.51 -13.42 -23.92
CA LEU A 71 9.23 -12.36 -22.93
C LEU A 71 9.78 -10.98 -23.36
N ALA A 72 10.93 -10.94 -24.02
CA ALA A 72 11.53 -9.70 -24.50
C ALA A 72 10.73 -9.09 -25.66
N GLU A 73 10.28 -9.92 -26.60
CA GLU A 73 9.44 -9.49 -27.73
C GLU A 73 8.07 -9.02 -27.25
N ASP A 74 7.46 -9.72 -26.28
CA ASP A 74 6.20 -9.35 -25.67
C ASP A 74 6.31 -8.03 -24.89
N LEU A 75 7.41 -7.82 -24.16
CA LEU A 75 7.69 -6.57 -23.47
C LEU A 75 7.85 -5.40 -24.44
N GLU A 76 8.56 -5.62 -25.57
CA GLU A 76 8.69 -4.63 -26.64
C GLU A 76 7.34 -4.34 -27.30
N THR A 77 6.52 -5.36 -27.53
CA THR A 77 5.15 -5.21 -28.05
C THR A 77 4.30 -4.38 -27.12
N PHE A 78 4.37 -4.63 -25.82
CA PHE A 78 3.65 -3.84 -24.83
C PHE A 78 4.16 -2.38 -24.78
N GLN A 79 5.48 -2.15 -24.87
CA GLN A 79 6.04 -0.79 -24.98
C GLN A 79 5.50 -0.04 -26.20
N ASN A 80 5.47 -0.70 -27.35
CA ASN A 80 4.96 -0.10 -28.60
C ASN A 80 3.46 0.26 -28.48
N GLU A 81 2.65 -0.53 -27.81
CA GLU A 81 1.25 -0.22 -27.53
C GLU A 81 1.10 1.00 -26.60
N LEU A 82 1.95 1.10 -25.56
CA LEU A 82 2.00 2.28 -24.68
C LEU A 82 2.35 3.55 -25.48
N ASP A 83 3.41 3.47 -26.30
CA ASP A 83 3.88 4.60 -27.12
C ASP A 83 2.83 5.03 -28.14
N SER A 84 2.10 4.07 -28.72
CA SER A 84 1.02 4.34 -29.67
C SER A 84 -0.16 5.05 -29.03
N GLN A 85 -0.55 4.69 -27.80
CA GLN A 85 -1.74 5.23 -27.14
C GLN A 85 -1.47 6.52 -26.36
N PHE A 86 -0.30 6.68 -25.78
CA PHE A 86 0.00 7.80 -24.87
C PHE A 86 1.11 8.72 -25.38
N GLY A 87 1.84 8.32 -26.42
CA GLY A 87 3.02 9.03 -26.97
C GLY A 87 4.32 8.44 -26.45
N SER A 88 5.34 8.49 -27.30
CA SER A 88 6.66 7.92 -27.02
C SER A 88 7.28 8.52 -25.77
N HIS A 89 7.92 7.66 -24.97
CA HIS A 89 8.66 8.01 -23.76
C HIS A 89 7.80 8.55 -22.60
N LYS A 90 6.47 8.44 -22.65
CA LYS A 90 5.63 8.78 -21.49
C LYS A 90 5.59 7.68 -20.45
N TYR A 91 5.65 6.43 -20.89
CA TYR A 91 5.64 5.26 -20.03
C TYR A 91 6.81 4.35 -20.39
N GLU A 92 7.37 3.70 -19.41
CA GLU A 92 8.37 2.66 -19.57
C GLU A 92 7.78 1.31 -19.17
N ALA A 93 7.89 0.31 -20.04
CA ALA A 93 7.33 -1.02 -19.87
C ALA A 93 8.18 -1.89 -18.94
N PHE A 94 7.53 -2.62 -18.05
CA PHE A 94 8.12 -3.61 -17.15
C PHE A 94 7.28 -4.89 -17.17
N VAL A 95 7.90 -5.98 -16.79
CA VAL A 95 7.24 -7.25 -16.52
C VAL A 95 6.64 -7.19 -15.11
N LEU A 96 5.35 -7.51 -15.01
CA LEU A 96 4.66 -7.70 -13.74
C LEU A 96 4.62 -9.19 -13.42
N GLY A 97 5.19 -9.57 -12.30
CA GLY A 97 5.20 -10.93 -11.78
C GLY A 97 4.62 -11.04 -10.39
N ALA A 98 4.36 -12.26 -9.95
CA ALA A 98 4.01 -12.55 -8.57
C ALA A 98 4.72 -13.80 -8.08
N TYR A 99 5.11 -13.78 -6.81
CA TYR A 99 5.52 -14.93 -6.02
C TYR A 99 4.39 -15.23 -5.02
N ILE A 100 3.85 -16.45 -5.09
CA ILE A 100 2.68 -16.85 -4.32
C ILE A 100 3.06 -18.00 -3.41
N HIS A 101 3.01 -17.76 -2.09
CA HIS A 101 3.21 -18.80 -1.09
C HIS A 101 2.13 -18.70 -0.01
N SER A 102 2.39 -18.11 1.14
CA SER A 102 1.36 -17.80 2.16
C SER A 102 0.70 -16.44 1.91
N ALA A 103 1.37 -15.57 1.17
CA ALA A 103 0.90 -14.28 0.69
C ALA A 103 1.39 -14.08 -0.74
N THR A 104 0.86 -13.07 -1.43
CA THR A 104 1.30 -12.68 -2.77
C THR A 104 2.35 -11.59 -2.68
N ALA A 105 3.54 -11.81 -3.21
CA ALA A 105 4.55 -10.75 -3.39
C ALA A 105 4.65 -10.40 -4.88
N PHE A 106 4.33 -9.16 -5.24
CA PHE A 106 4.48 -8.68 -6.61
C PHE A 106 5.93 -8.32 -6.91
N SER A 107 6.29 -8.40 -8.17
CA SER A 107 7.58 -7.95 -8.69
C SER A 107 7.38 -7.16 -9.96
N VAL A 108 8.13 -6.06 -10.10
CA VAL A 108 8.18 -5.23 -11.29
C VAL A 108 9.64 -5.15 -11.73
N ASN A 109 9.96 -5.63 -12.92
CA ASN A 109 11.33 -5.63 -13.42
C ASN A 109 11.40 -5.78 -14.95
N LYS A 110 12.58 -5.57 -15.54
CA LYS A 110 12.79 -5.66 -17.00
C LYS A 110 13.01 -7.08 -17.52
N SER A 111 13.38 -8.00 -16.66
CA SER A 111 13.88 -9.32 -17.07
C SER A 111 12.92 -10.47 -16.80
N GLY A 112 11.82 -10.21 -16.09
CA GLY A 112 10.90 -11.24 -15.65
C GLY A 112 11.57 -12.23 -14.68
N ASN A 113 12.60 -11.80 -13.94
CA ASN A 113 13.31 -12.65 -13.00
C ASN A 113 12.33 -13.20 -11.95
N ARG A 114 12.37 -14.52 -11.79
CA ARG A 114 11.54 -15.24 -10.83
C ARG A 114 12.32 -15.41 -9.52
N VAL A 115 11.68 -15.06 -8.41
CA VAL A 115 12.23 -15.30 -7.06
C VAL A 115 12.34 -16.80 -6.80
N CYS A 116 11.33 -17.57 -7.22
CA CYS A 116 11.29 -19.01 -7.08
C CYS A 116 10.74 -19.66 -8.36
N ARG A 117 11.32 -20.77 -8.79
CA ARG A 117 10.90 -21.44 -10.01
C ARG A 117 9.48 -22.03 -9.90
N TRP A 118 9.06 -22.40 -8.70
CA TRP A 118 7.80 -23.13 -8.48
C TRP A 118 6.63 -22.23 -8.13
N ASP A 119 6.90 -21.17 -7.36
CA ASP A 119 5.88 -20.32 -6.78
C ASP A 119 5.82 -18.93 -7.42
N SER A 120 6.67 -18.67 -8.43
CA SER A 120 6.67 -17.40 -9.18
C SER A 120 6.02 -17.56 -10.52
N SER A 121 5.14 -16.63 -10.88
CA SER A 121 4.50 -16.53 -12.18
C SER A 121 4.66 -15.13 -12.78
N GLN A 122 4.76 -15.07 -14.08
CA GLN A 122 4.55 -13.85 -14.83
C GLN A 122 3.03 -13.62 -14.93
N LEU A 123 2.58 -12.46 -14.51
CA LEU A 123 1.16 -12.09 -14.58
C LEU A 123 0.82 -11.34 -15.87
N GLY A 124 1.72 -10.46 -16.29
CA GLY A 124 1.54 -9.57 -17.42
C GLY A 124 2.61 -8.48 -17.45
N PHE A 125 2.19 -7.26 -17.75
CA PHE A 125 3.07 -6.11 -17.91
C PHE A 125 2.51 -4.89 -17.20
N ILE A 126 3.40 -3.95 -16.86
CA ILE A 126 3.06 -2.65 -16.28
C ILE A 126 3.87 -1.55 -16.96
N GLY A 127 3.20 -0.49 -17.37
CA GLY A 127 3.80 0.75 -17.85
C GLY A 127 3.85 1.77 -16.72
N LEU A 128 5.06 2.19 -16.34
CA LEU A 128 5.28 3.21 -15.33
C LEU A 128 5.58 4.55 -16.00
N PRO A 129 5.03 5.68 -15.48
CA PRO A 129 5.35 7.00 -16.01
C PRO A 129 6.86 7.25 -15.95
N VAL A 130 7.39 7.85 -17.01
CA VAL A 130 8.76 8.39 -17.00
C VAL A 130 8.68 9.79 -16.41
N ASP A 131 9.37 10.02 -15.29
CA ASP A 131 9.36 11.34 -14.65
C ASP A 131 9.98 12.38 -15.57
N SER A 132 9.18 13.40 -15.91
CA SER A 132 9.58 14.52 -16.76
C SER A 132 10.22 15.67 -15.99
N ASN A 133 10.72 15.45 -14.77
CA ASN A 133 11.28 16.43 -13.81
C ASN A 133 10.24 17.36 -13.14
N ASP A 134 8.96 17.14 -13.33
CA ASP A 134 7.91 18.02 -12.79
C ASP A 134 7.28 17.48 -11.50
N GLY A 135 7.67 16.27 -11.06
CA GLY A 135 7.13 15.64 -9.84
C GLY A 135 5.62 15.35 -9.92
N GLU A 136 5.09 15.19 -11.14
CA GLU A 136 3.66 14.99 -11.38
C GLU A 136 3.18 13.61 -10.94
N PHE A 137 4.09 12.61 -10.98
CA PHE A 137 3.75 11.23 -10.70
C PHE A 137 4.47 10.69 -9.46
N TYR A 138 3.74 9.96 -8.65
CA TYR A 138 4.27 9.28 -7.46
C TYR A 138 4.91 7.93 -7.81
N TYR A 139 4.30 7.18 -8.74
CA TYR A 139 4.75 5.87 -9.21
C TYR A 139 5.48 6.01 -10.53
N THR A 140 6.79 6.18 -10.49
CA THR A 140 7.63 6.44 -11.67
C THR A 140 8.52 5.25 -12.04
N ALA A 141 9.04 5.23 -13.25
CA ALA A 141 9.86 4.14 -13.77
C ALA A 141 11.15 3.89 -12.96
N ASP A 142 11.72 4.91 -12.35
CA ASP A 142 12.87 4.82 -11.45
C ASP A 142 12.53 4.29 -10.05
N LYS A 143 11.23 4.24 -9.70
CA LYS A 143 10.71 3.74 -8.42
C LYS A 143 9.93 2.42 -8.57
N PHE A 144 10.28 1.61 -9.55
CA PHE A 144 9.54 0.38 -9.86
C PHE A 144 9.45 -0.61 -8.69
N ASP A 145 10.48 -0.67 -7.83
CA ASP A 145 10.46 -1.51 -6.62
C ASP A 145 9.35 -1.05 -5.65
N LYS A 146 9.18 0.27 -5.49
CA LYS A 146 8.12 0.83 -4.67
C LYS A 146 6.72 0.45 -5.16
N VAL A 147 6.50 0.46 -6.47
CA VAL A 147 5.22 0.02 -7.05
C VAL A 147 4.94 -1.45 -6.72
N ALA A 148 5.97 -2.30 -6.78
CA ALA A 148 5.85 -3.71 -6.41
C ALA A 148 5.50 -3.89 -4.92
N ASP A 149 6.14 -3.13 -4.04
CA ASP A 149 5.87 -3.16 -2.60
C ASP A 149 4.46 -2.67 -2.27
N GLU A 150 4.02 -1.56 -2.87
CA GLU A 150 2.68 -1.02 -2.68
C GLU A 150 1.58 -1.97 -3.20
N LEU A 151 1.78 -2.58 -4.38
CA LEU A 151 0.85 -3.61 -4.88
C LEU A 151 0.80 -4.82 -3.93
N THR A 152 1.96 -5.22 -3.39
CA THR A 152 2.06 -6.32 -2.41
C THR A 152 1.27 -5.99 -1.15
N ASN A 153 1.50 -4.82 -0.59
CA ASN A 153 0.83 -4.37 0.63
C ASN A 153 -0.68 -4.22 0.41
N ALA A 154 -1.09 -3.58 -0.69
CA ALA A 154 -2.50 -3.37 -1.00
C ALA A 154 -3.25 -4.69 -1.24
N TRP A 155 -2.61 -5.64 -1.94
CA TRP A 155 -3.23 -6.93 -2.24
C TRP A 155 -3.43 -7.81 -1.02
N ASN A 156 -2.46 -7.80 -0.10
CA ASN A 156 -2.52 -8.62 1.11
C ASN A 156 -3.14 -7.87 2.31
N GLY A 157 -3.45 -6.59 2.17
CA GLY A 157 -3.95 -5.77 3.27
C GLY A 157 -2.90 -5.48 4.35
N PHE A 158 -1.63 -5.43 4.02
CA PHE A 158 -0.53 -5.22 4.98
C PHE A 158 -0.35 -3.75 5.38
N TYR A 159 -1.45 -3.06 5.73
CA TYR A 159 -1.42 -1.70 6.24
C TYR A 159 -1.80 -1.68 7.72
N ASN A 160 -1.05 -0.92 8.51
CA ASN A 160 -1.43 -0.60 9.87
C ASN A 160 -2.16 0.74 9.89
N GLU A 161 -3.25 0.81 10.62
CA GLU A 161 -3.91 2.07 10.97
C GLU A 161 -3.37 2.56 12.30
N TYR A 162 -2.76 3.74 12.29
CA TYR A 162 -2.29 4.44 13.47
C TYR A 162 -3.39 5.38 13.94
N GLN A 163 -3.83 5.24 15.18
CA GLN A 163 -4.98 5.96 15.72
C GLN A 163 -4.62 6.73 16.98
N ILE A 164 -5.25 7.87 17.18
CA ILE A 164 -5.31 8.57 18.46
C ILE A 164 -6.72 8.42 19.02
N TYR A 165 -6.82 7.73 20.15
CA TYR A 165 -8.08 7.47 20.81
C TYR A 165 -8.29 8.42 21.98
N ASP A 166 -9.45 9.11 22.05
CA ASP A 166 -9.87 9.92 23.20
C ASP A 166 -10.61 9.05 24.22
N GLU A 167 -9.92 8.71 25.29
CA GLU A 167 -10.46 7.87 26.36
C GLU A 167 -11.65 8.52 27.11
N LEU A 168 -11.76 9.85 27.05
CA LEU A 168 -12.84 10.57 27.69
C LEU A 168 -14.15 10.46 26.90
N ASN A 169 -14.05 10.60 25.57
CA ASN A 169 -15.21 10.59 24.68
C ASN A 169 -15.44 9.19 24.06
N CYS A 170 -14.51 8.24 24.25
CA CYS A 170 -14.56 6.88 23.69
C CYS A 170 -14.64 6.89 22.15
N GLU A 171 -13.82 7.69 21.49
CA GLU A 171 -13.80 7.81 20.04
C GLU A 171 -12.36 7.97 19.48
N VAL A 172 -12.16 7.57 18.24
CA VAL A 172 -10.95 7.89 17.48
C VAL A 172 -11.03 9.35 17.03
N VAL A 173 -10.06 10.16 17.40
CA VAL A 173 -10.04 11.61 17.09
C VAL A 173 -9.07 11.97 15.96
N ASP A 174 -8.16 11.06 15.64
CA ASP A 174 -7.21 11.22 14.53
C ASP A 174 -6.70 9.86 14.08
N SER A 175 -6.45 9.66 12.80
CA SER A 175 -5.87 8.42 12.30
C SER A 175 -5.03 8.64 11.04
N CYS A 176 -4.12 7.70 10.77
CA CYS A 176 -3.31 7.64 9.55
C CYS A 176 -3.08 6.16 9.19
N VAL A 177 -3.38 5.81 7.97
CA VAL A 177 -2.96 4.52 7.42
C VAL A 177 -1.47 4.61 7.07
N SER A 178 -0.70 3.54 7.28
CA SER A 178 0.74 3.55 7.06
C SER A 178 1.08 3.96 5.62
N ALA A 179 1.70 5.11 5.49
CA ALA A 179 2.05 5.74 4.23
C ALA A 179 3.36 6.52 4.39
N GLU A 180 3.86 7.11 3.31
CA GLU A 180 5.05 7.98 3.36
C GLU A 180 4.89 9.18 4.30
N THR A 181 3.66 9.65 4.48
CA THR A 181 3.32 10.75 5.40
C THR A 181 3.29 10.33 6.87
N LEU A 182 3.46 9.04 7.20
CA LEU A 182 3.41 8.56 8.58
C LEU A 182 4.41 9.26 9.52
N PRO A 183 5.68 9.48 9.17
CA PRO A 183 6.61 10.21 10.05
C PRO A 183 6.16 11.64 10.34
N GLU A 184 5.61 12.35 9.36
CA GLU A 184 5.10 13.71 9.52
C GLU A 184 3.85 13.72 10.40
N TRP A 185 2.95 12.76 10.20
CA TRP A 185 1.76 12.60 11.00
C TRP A 185 2.10 12.24 12.46
N ILE A 186 3.06 11.34 12.71
CA ILE A 186 3.53 11.01 14.08
C ILE A 186 4.04 12.25 14.79
N GLU A 187 4.83 13.10 14.11
CA GLU A 187 5.30 14.34 14.71
C GLU A 187 4.17 15.34 14.97
N TYR A 188 3.21 15.44 14.05
CA TYR A 188 2.01 16.26 14.23
C TYR A 188 1.20 15.83 15.47
N VAL A 189 0.90 14.54 15.62
CA VAL A 189 0.11 14.06 16.76
C VAL A 189 0.87 14.16 18.08
N ARG A 190 2.20 14.02 18.05
CA ARG A 190 3.05 14.29 19.22
C ARG A 190 2.90 15.72 19.70
N GLN A 191 2.92 16.69 18.79
CA GLN A 191 2.76 18.11 19.13
C GLN A 191 1.33 18.45 19.57
N LYS A 192 0.32 17.86 18.91
CA LYS A 192 -1.10 18.17 19.15
C LYS A 192 -1.66 17.49 20.39
N TYR A 193 -1.34 16.24 20.62
CA TYR A 193 -1.94 15.40 21.67
C TYR A 193 -0.96 15.04 22.79
N GLY A 194 0.34 15.29 22.61
CA GLY A 194 1.38 14.95 23.58
C GLY A 194 1.66 13.44 23.69
N VAL A 195 1.33 12.66 22.65
CA VAL A 195 1.46 11.19 22.63
C VAL A 195 2.67 10.75 21.80
N SER A 196 3.18 9.53 22.07
CA SER A 196 4.25 8.89 21.30
C SER A 196 3.85 7.46 20.96
N PHE A 197 4.29 6.98 19.80
CA PHE A 197 4.14 5.59 19.35
C PHE A 197 5.34 4.70 19.69
N ASP A 198 6.34 5.21 20.42
CA ASP A 198 7.61 4.49 20.67
C ASP A 198 7.45 3.15 21.41
N ASN A 199 6.34 2.95 22.12
CA ASN A 199 6.07 1.74 22.91
C ASN A 199 4.68 1.13 22.59
N VAL A 200 4.10 1.46 21.44
CA VAL A 200 2.78 0.94 21.05
C VAL A 200 2.99 -0.29 20.19
N GLU A 201 2.46 -1.42 20.65
CA GLU A 201 2.46 -2.66 19.87
C GLU A 201 1.19 -2.73 19.01
N PRO A 202 1.27 -3.28 17.77
CA PRO A 202 0.10 -3.54 16.95
C PRO A 202 -0.87 -4.48 17.67
N MET A 203 -2.14 -4.17 17.64
CA MET A 203 -3.20 -5.09 18.06
C MET A 203 -3.44 -6.07 16.91
N TYR A 204 -3.06 -7.34 17.12
CA TYR A 204 -3.32 -8.44 16.18
C TYR A 204 -4.60 -9.19 16.54
#